data_e64c4ad33377fbb2c3954f117847fcad
#
_entry.id   e64c4ad33377fbb2c3954f117847fcad
#
_cell.length_a   1.000
_cell.length_b   1.000
_cell.length_c   1.000
_cell.angle_alpha   90.00
_cell.angle_beta   90.00
_cell.angle_gamma   90.00
#
_symmetry.space_group_name_H-M   'P 1'
#
loop_
_entity.id
_entity.type
_entity.pdbx_description
1 polymer ?
#
loop_
_entity_poly.entity_id
_entity_poly.type
_entity_poly.pdbx_seq_one_letter_code
_entity_poly.pdbx_strand_id
1 'polypeptide(L)'
;MDGSYRRLKYIRYADDFILGVIGSKEDALRIKEDIKSFLSESLALELSEEKTLITHTGKSAKFLGYEITVTRDNHQRRDVRGCLRRTYGKRVRLNVSMATLRDKLLEYGAMEIKLRNGKEVWNPKCRSGLIFNDDLEILG
;
A
#
# COMPACT_ATOMS: atom_id res chain seq x y z
N MET A 1 -1.00 7.13 -26.88
CA MET A 1 0.00 6.81 -25.84
C MET A 1 1.07 5.97 -26.49
N ASP A 2 2.31 6.37 -26.36
CA ASP A 2 3.45 5.62 -26.86
C ASP A 2 3.54 4.26 -26.15
N GLY A 3 3.32 3.16 -26.88
CA GLY A 3 3.36 1.80 -26.34
C GLY A 3 4.77 1.34 -25.94
N SER A 4 5.80 2.08 -26.33
CA SER A 4 7.21 1.82 -26.02
C SER A 4 7.69 2.52 -24.74
N TYR A 5 6.85 3.37 -24.11
CA TYR A 5 7.23 4.12 -22.92
C TYR A 5 7.48 3.20 -21.74
N ARG A 6 8.71 3.18 -21.26
CA ARG A 6 9.17 2.41 -20.10
C ARG A 6 9.61 3.38 -19.00
N ARG A 7 9.26 3.10 -17.76
CA ARG A 7 9.73 3.88 -16.62
C ARG A 7 9.82 3.01 -15.38
N LEU A 8 10.91 3.21 -14.63
CA LEU A 8 11.15 2.59 -13.33
C LEU A 8 11.18 3.67 -12.25
N LYS A 9 10.51 3.41 -11.14
CA LYS A 9 10.61 4.17 -9.88
C LYS A 9 10.98 3.23 -8.76
N TYR A 10 11.90 3.67 -7.91
CA TYR A 10 12.45 2.90 -6.81
C TYR A 10 12.28 3.67 -5.51
N ILE A 11 11.81 2.98 -4.48
CA ILE A 11 11.73 3.47 -3.10
C ILE A 11 12.27 2.37 -2.19
N ARG A 12 13.15 2.74 -1.27
CA ARG A 12 13.75 1.83 -0.30
C ARG A 12 13.58 2.37 1.11
N TYR A 13 13.35 1.47 2.05
CA TYR A 13 13.36 1.73 3.48
C TYR A 13 14.07 0.56 4.17
N ALA A 14 15.25 0.82 4.73
CA ALA A 14 16.14 -0.21 5.28
C ALA A 14 16.38 -1.37 4.28
N ASP A 15 15.96 -2.58 4.61
CA ASP A 15 16.08 -3.78 3.76
C ASP A 15 14.90 -3.96 2.80
N ASP A 16 13.80 -3.26 3.05
CA ASP A 16 12.61 -3.33 2.22
C ASP A 16 12.67 -2.34 1.05
N PHE A 17 12.18 -2.76 -0.12
CA PHE A 17 12.07 -1.88 -1.27
C PHE A 17 10.80 -2.14 -2.08
N ILE A 18 10.36 -1.13 -2.80
CA ILE A 18 9.27 -1.23 -3.78
C ILE A 18 9.69 -0.61 -5.11
N LEU A 19 9.35 -1.30 -6.18
CA LEU A 19 9.60 -0.86 -7.55
C LEU A 19 8.29 -0.62 -8.28
N GLY A 20 8.12 0.58 -8.80
CA GLY A 20 7.02 0.90 -9.71
C GLY A 20 7.49 0.79 -11.16
N VAL A 21 6.96 -0.17 -11.90
CA VAL A 21 7.33 -0.40 -13.30
C VAL A 21 6.18 0.03 -14.22
N ILE A 22 6.47 0.91 -15.16
CA ILE A 22 5.60 1.18 -16.30
C ILE A 22 6.14 0.37 -17.48
N GLY A 23 5.45 -0.71 -17.82
CA GLY A 23 5.88 -1.66 -18.85
C GLY A 23 5.01 -2.91 -18.83
N SER A 24 5.46 -3.95 -19.51
CA SER A 24 4.81 -5.26 -19.51
C SER A 24 5.11 -6.07 -18.25
N LYS A 25 4.42 -7.19 -18.07
CA LYS A 25 4.74 -8.14 -17.00
C LYS A 25 6.12 -8.76 -17.20
N GLU A 26 6.49 -9.01 -18.44
CA GLU A 26 7.79 -9.54 -18.84
C GLU A 26 8.92 -8.58 -18.47
N ASP A 27 8.73 -7.26 -18.64
CA ASP A 27 9.68 -6.25 -18.19
C ASP A 27 9.88 -6.32 -16.66
N ALA A 28 8.79 -6.48 -15.91
CA ALA A 28 8.87 -6.59 -14.46
C ALA A 28 9.57 -7.88 -13.99
N LEU A 29 9.34 -8.99 -14.70
CA LEU A 29 10.04 -10.26 -14.43
C LEU A 29 11.53 -10.12 -14.69
N ARG A 30 11.92 -9.54 -15.83
CA ARG A 30 13.32 -9.32 -16.17
C ARG A 30 14.03 -8.43 -15.13
N ILE A 31 13.39 -7.35 -14.71
CA ILE A 31 13.93 -6.48 -13.65
C ILE A 31 14.11 -7.24 -12.33
N LYS A 32 13.18 -8.14 -11.98
CA LYS A 32 13.31 -8.98 -10.77
C LYS A 32 14.53 -9.89 -10.86
N GLU A 33 14.75 -10.55 -11.99
CA GLU A 33 15.91 -11.43 -12.21
C GLU A 33 17.23 -10.63 -12.23
N ASP A 34 17.26 -9.47 -12.87
CA ASP A 34 18.44 -8.58 -12.90
C ASP A 34 18.83 -8.15 -11.48
N ILE A 35 17.84 -7.81 -10.63
CA ILE A 35 18.08 -7.46 -9.23
C ILE A 35 18.58 -8.67 -8.44
N LYS A 36 18.00 -9.83 -8.64
CA LYS A 36 18.42 -11.07 -7.98
C LYS A 36 19.88 -11.39 -8.29
N SER A 37 20.26 -11.35 -9.56
CA SER A 37 21.64 -11.59 -10.02
C SER A 37 22.59 -10.55 -9.42
N PHE A 38 22.22 -9.28 -9.46
CA PHE A 38 23.03 -8.20 -8.88
C PHE A 38 23.27 -8.37 -7.38
N LEU A 39 22.20 -8.70 -6.60
CA LEU A 39 22.32 -8.90 -5.16
C LEU A 39 23.24 -10.08 -4.83
N SER A 40 23.06 -11.19 -5.56
CA SER A 40 23.88 -12.40 -5.36
C SER A 40 25.34 -12.21 -5.77
N GLU A 41 25.60 -11.66 -6.96
CA GLU A 41 26.94 -11.58 -7.52
C GLU A 41 27.77 -10.41 -6.95
N SER A 42 27.12 -9.27 -6.71
CA SER A 42 27.83 -8.06 -6.29
C SER A 42 27.83 -7.85 -4.78
N LEU A 43 26.82 -8.34 -4.06
CA LEU A 43 26.65 -8.05 -2.64
C LEU A 43 26.61 -9.31 -1.76
N ALA A 44 26.64 -10.50 -2.34
CA ALA A 44 26.49 -11.79 -1.65
C ALA A 44 25.22 -11.83 -0.77
N LEU A 45 24.12 -11.20 -1.25
CA LEU A 45 22.83 -11.15 -0.60
C LEU A 45 21.82 -12.00 -1.36
N GLU A 46 20.93 -12.65 -0.64
CA GLU A 46 19.83 -13.43 -1.22
C GLU A 46 18.53 -12.63 -1.23
N LEU A 47 17.86 -12.61 -2.39
CA LEU A 47 16.52 -12.05 -2.53
C LEU A 47 15.49 -13.07 -2.04
N SER A 48 14.66 -12.71 -1.06
CA SER A 48 13.56 -13.57 -0.62
C SER A 48 12.50 -13.69 -1.70
N GLU A 49 12.43 -14.86 -2.34
CA GLU A 49 11.46 -15.16 -3.42
C GLU A 49 10.00 -15.07 -2.92
N GLU A 50 9.75 -15.54 -1.71
CA GLU A 50 8.41 -15.55 -1.10
C GLU A 50 7.87 -14.15 -0.83
N LYS A 51 8.76 -13.21 -0.48
CA LYS A 51 8.39 -11.82 -0.16
C LYS A 51 8.44 -10.91 -1.39
N THR A 52 9.23 -11.25 -2.41
CA THR A 52 9.39 -10.43 -3.60
C THR A 52 8.36 -10.78 -4.67
N LEU A 53 7.22 -10.12 -4.60
CA LEU A 53 6.07 -10.40 -5.46
C LEU A 53 5.91 -9.34 -6.54
N ILE A 54 5.54 -9.77 -7.75
CA ILE A 54 5.12 -8.88 -8.83
C ILE A 54 3.61 -8.74 -8.76
N THR A 55 3.15 -7.52 -8.46
CA THR A 55 1.72 -7.23 -8.29
C THR A 55 1.27 -6.20 -9.31
N HIS A 56 0.19 -6.50 -10.04
CA HIS A 56 -0.42 -5.54 -10.95
C HIS A 56 -1.01 -4.36 -10.16
N THR A 57 -0.86 -3.13 -10.66
CA THR A 57 -1.31 -1.89 -9.99
C THR A 57 -2.80 -1.83 -9.64
N GLY A 58 -3.64 -2.67 -10.26
CA GLY A 58 -5.05 -2.83 -9.91
C GLY A 58 -5.31 -3.74 -8.70
N LYS A 59 -4.27 -4.41 -8.20
CA LYS A 59 -4.30 -5.22 -6.98
C LYS A 59 -3.52 -4.52 -5.88
N SER A 60 -3.70 -4.95 -4.63
CA SER A 60 -2.98 -4.43 -3.47
C SER A 60 -1.57 -5.02 -3.39
N ALA A 61 -0.57 -4.16 -3.25
CA ALA A 61 0.80 -4.54 -2.92
C ALA A 61 1.10 -4.18 -1.46
N LYS A 62 1.68 -5.11 -0.71
CA LYS A 62 2.04 -4.86 0.70
C LYS A 62 3.45 -4.27 0.79
N PHE A 63 3.60 -3.19 1.55
CA PHE A 63 4.88 -2.56 1.83
C PHE A 63 4.83 -1.84 3.18
N LEU A 64 5.76 -2.13 4.08
CA LEU A 64 5.87 -1.53 5.43
C LEU A 64 4.56 -1.57 6.24
N GLY A 65 3.82 -2.67 6.17
CA GLY A 65 2.53 -2.80 6.88
C GLY A 65 1.35 -2.10 6.22
N TYR A 66 1.58 -1.42 5.09
CA TYR A 66 0.53 -0.80 4.29
C TYR A 66 0.19 -1.61 3.06
N GLU A 67 -1.03 -1.44 2.60
CA GLU A 67 -1.53 -1.92 1.32
C GLU A 67 -1.58 -0.76 0.32
N ILE A 68 -0.76 -0.85 -0.71
CA ILE A 68 -0.65 0.16 -1.76
C ILE A 68 -1.51 -0.25 -2.93
N THR A 69 -2.46 0.59 -3.32
CA THR A 69 -3.31 0.39 -4.49
C THR A 69 -3.32 1.63 -5.36
N VAL A 70 -3.51 1.44 -6.67
CA VAL A 70 -3.68 2.55 -7.62
C VAL A 70 -5.10 2.54 -8.12
N THR A 71 -5.89 3.53 -7.71
CA THR A 71 -7.25 3.67 -8.19
C THR A 71 -7.29 4.44 -9.51
N ARG A 72 -8.10 3.97 -10.43
CA ARG A 72 -8.44 4.71 -11.65
C ARG A 72 -9.71 5.50 -11.37
N ASP A 73 -9.56 6.78 -11.13
CA ASP A 73 -10.69 7.70 -11.00
C ASP A 73 -11.11 8.16 -12.40
N ASN A 74 -12.21 7.61 -12.90
CA ASN A 74 -12.85 8.03 -14.15
C ASN A 74 -13.93 9.10 -13.88
N HIS A 75 -13.79 9.90 -12.85
CA HIS A 75 -14.79 10.93 -12.54
C HIS A 75 -14.76 12.04 -13.60
N GLN A 76 -15.94 12.32 -14.14
CA GLN A 76 -16.15 13.50 -14.94
C GLN A 76 -16.33 14.69 -13.97
N ARG A 77 -15.44 15.66 -14.04
CA ARG A 77 -15.60 16.93 -13.33
C ARG A 77 -15.92 18.04 -14.34
N ARG A 78 -16.82 18.92 -13.96
CA ARG A 78 -17.02 20.17 -14.71
C ARG A 78 -15.87 21.11 -14.37
N ASP A 79 -15.24 21.64 -15.39
CA ASP A 79 -14.22 22.69 -15.24
C ASP A 79 -14.90 24.04 -14.92
N VAL A 80 -14.07 25.06 -14.70
CA VAL A 80 -14.52 26.43 -14.39
C VAL A 80 -15.44 27.01 -15.46
N ARG A 81 -15.39 26.45 -16.68
CA ARG A 81 -16.22 26.86 -17.83
C ARG A 81 -17.47 25.97 -17.99
N GLY A 82 -17.74 25.06 -17.03
CA GLY A 82 -18.89 24.17 -17.08
C GLY A 82 -18.74 22.97 -18.00
N CYS A 83 -17.61 22.83 -18.72
CA CYS A 83 -17.34 21.71 -19.62
C CYS A 83 -17.00 20.43 -18.84
N LEU A 84 -17.62 19.30 -19.21
CA LEU A 84 -17.30 17.99 -18.66
C LEU A 84 -15.91 17.54 -19.12
N ARG A 85 -14.95 17.49 -18.21
CA ARG A 85 -13.63 16.92 -18.45
C ARG A 85 -13.47 15.59 -17.71
N ARG A 86 -12.97 14.58 -18.40
CA ARG A 86 -12.51 13.35 -17.76
C ARG A 86 -11.16 13.61 -17.10
N THR A 87 -11.12 13.60 -15.78
CA THR A 87 -9.87 13.59 -15.05
C THR A 87 -9.36 12.15 -14.99
N TYR A 88 -8.40 11.82 -15.83
CA TYR A 88 -7.65 10.57 -15.71
C TYR A 88 -6.68 10.66 -14.53
N GLY A 89 -7.22 10.65 -13.34
CA GLY A 89 -6.43 10.68 -12.10
C GLY A 89 -6.17 9.27 -11.61
N LYS A 90 -4.97 8.75 -11.85
CA LYS A 90 -4.48 7.60 -11.08
C LYS A 90 -4.08 8.13 -9.72
N ARG A 91 -4.80 7.73 -8.67
CA ARG A 91 -4.43 8.06 -7.29
C ARG A 91 -3.84 6.84 -6.62
N VAL A 92 -2.69 7.03 -5.97
CA VAL A 92 -2.14 6.03 -5.06
C VAL A 92 -2.89 6.14 -3.75
N ARG A 93 -3.40 5.01 -3.25
CA ARG A 93 -3.99 4.89 -1.92
C ARG A 93 -3.09 4.02 -1.06
N LEU A 94 -2.87 4.47 0.16
CA LEU A 94 -2.20 3.74 1.21
C LEU A 94 -3.26 3.36 2.24
N ASN A 95 -3.52 2.07 2.39
CA ASN A 95 -4.46 1.56 3.39
C ASN A 95 -3.67 0.73 4.41
N VAL A 96 -4.04 0.82 5.66
CA VAL A 96 -3.54 -0.13 6.65
C VAL A 96 -4.26 -1.45 6.41
N SER A 97 -3.53 -2.57 6.39
CA SER A 97 -4.18 -3.87 6.25
C SER A 97 -5.04 -4.16 7.47
N MET A 98 -6.22 -4.78 7.25
CA MET A 98 -7.13 -5.12 8.36
C MET A 98 -6.47 -6.05 9.38
N ALA A 99 -5.56 -6.92 8.94
CA ALA A 99 -4.78 -7.77 9.83
C ALA A 99 -3.85 -6.93 10.74
N THR A 100 -3.08 -6.02 10.16
CA THR A 100 -2.20 -5.11 10.91
C THR A 100 -3.00 -4.23 11.89
N LEU A 101 -4.15 -3.71 11.43
CA LEU A 101 -5.03 -2.91 12.29
C LEU A 101 -5.55 -3.73 13.47
N ARG A 102 -6.03 -4.95 13.21
CA ARG A 102 -6.48 -5.88 14.25
C ARG A 102 -5.40 -6.15 15.29
N ASP A 103 -4.21 -6.53 14.82
CA ASP A 103 -3.10 -6.88 15.71
C ASP A 103 -2.68 -5.69 16.57
N LYS A 104 -2.60 -4.50 15.99
CA LYS A 104 -2.27 -3.28 16.74
C LYS A 104 -3.34 -2.89 17.75
N LEU A 105 -4.63 -2.98 17.39
CA LEU A 105 -5.72 -2.68 18.31
C LEU A 105 -5.76 -3.66 19.50
N LEU A 106 -5.44 -4.93 19.27
CA LEU A 106 -5.31 -5.92 20.34
C LEU A 106 -4.08 -5.64 21.21
N GLU A 107 -2.92 -5.37 20.58
CA GLU A 107 -1.67 -5.05 21.27
C GLU A 107 -1.82 -3.84 22.21
N TYR A 108 -2.48 -2.79 21.75
CA TYR A 108 -2.75 -1.59 22.54
C TYR A 108 -3.92 -1.76 23.53
N GLY A 109 -4.60 -2.91 23.55
CA GLY A 109 -5.74 -3.16 24.41
C GLY A 109 -6.93 -2.25 24.14
N ALA A 110 -7.01 -1.68 22.92
CA ALA A 110 -8.11 -0.81 22.49
C ALA A 110 -9.33 -1.60 21.99
N MET A 111 -9.18 -2.90 21.78
CA MET A 111 -10.20 -3.78 21.24
C MET A 111 -10.12 -5.17 21.88
N GLU A 112 -11.26 -5.83 21.97
CA GLU A 112 -11.37 -7.27 22.25
C GLU A 112 -12.17 -7.96 21.14
N ILE A 113 -11.85 -9.22 20.88
CA ILE A 113 -12.58 -10.03 19.91
C ILE A 113 -13.53 -10.95 20.66
N LYS A 114 -14.80 -10.89 20.33
CA LYS A 114 -15.84 -11.80 20.84
C LYS A 114 -16.42 -12.62 19.71
N LEU A 115 -16.67 -13.89 19.97
CA LEU A 115 -17.39 -14.73 19.02
C LEU A 115 -18.89 -14.56 19.23
N ARG A 116 -19.60 -14.15 18.18
CA ARG A 116 -21.07 -14.16 18.11
C ARG A 116 -21.50 -15.00 16.90
N ASN A 117 -22.28 -16.03 17.14
CA ASN A 117 -22.78 -16.94 16.10
C ASN A 117 -21.66 -17.48 15.18
N GLY A 118 -20.50 -17.85 15.76
CA GLY A 118 -19.34 -18.35 15.01
C GLY A 118 -18.57 -17.30 14.19
N LYS A 119 -18.92 -16.02 14.32
CA LYS A 119 -18.22 -14.91 13.66
C LYS A 119 -17.47 -14.05 14.67
N GLU A 120 -16.27 -13.63 14.33
CA GLU A 120 -15.52 -12.66 15.10
C GLU A 120 -16.19 -11.29 15.04
N VAL A 121 -16.49 -10.73 16.21
CA VAL A 121 -17.00 -9.36 16.35
C VAL A 121 -15.99 -8.55 17.13
N TRP A 122 -15.60 -7.42 16.59
CA TRP A 122 -14.64 -6.50 17.20
C TRP A 122 -15.39 -5.56 18.14
N ASN A 123 -15.07 -5.61 19.41
CA ASN A 123 -15.65 -4.72 20.41
C ASN A 123 -14.61 -3.72 20.89
N PRO A 124 -14.89 -2.41 20.84
CA PRO A 124 -14.00 -1.42 21.42
C PRO A 124 -13.93 -1.61 22.93
N LYS A 125 -12.73 -1.47 23.48
CA LYS A 125 -12.48 -1.53 24.92
C LYS A 125 -12.11 -0.14 25.39
N CYS A 126 -12.99 0.46 26.20
CA CYS A 126 -12.66 1.73 26.85
C CYS A 126 -11.53 1.49 27.86
N ARG A 127 -10.44 2.22 27.71
CA ARG A 127 -9.40 2.31 28.74
C ARG A 127 -9.81 3.38 29.72
N SER A 128 -10.02 3.02 30.98
CA SER A 128 -10.16 4.00 32.06
C SER A 128 -8.85 4.80 32.15
N GLY A 129 -8.91 6.12 31.95
CA GLY A 129 -7.74 6.99 32.01
C GLY A 129 -7.31 7.60 30.68
N LEU A 130 -8.02 7.39 29.58
CA LEU A 130 -7.91 8.23 28.39
C LEU A 130 -8.53 9.59 28.73
N ILE A 131 -7.68 10.54 29.11
CA ILE A 131 -8.06 11.94 29.18
C ILE A 131 -8.10 12.40 27.71
N PHE A 132 -9.30 12.70 27.20
CA PHE A 132 -9.43 13.49 26.00
C PHE A 132 -8.91 14.87 26.32
N ASN A 133 -7.72 15.21 25.83
CA ASN A 133 -7.25 16.56 25.87
C ASN A 133 -7.97 17.30 24.73
N ASP A 134 -8.90 18.18 25.07
CA ASP A 134 -9.61 19.03 24.12
C ASP A 134 -8.67 20.07 23.44
N ASP A 135 -7.39 20.10 23.85
CA ASP A 135 -6.36 21.02 23.36
C ASP A 135 -5.51 20.46 22.21
N LEU A 136 -5.92 19.38 21.58
CA LEU A 136 -5.26 18.90 20.36
C LEU A 136 -5.67 19.80 19.19
N GLU A 137 -5.05 20.98 19.10
CA GLU A 137 -5.03 21.76 17.85
C GLU A 137 -4.36 20.91 16.77
N ILE A 138 -5.17 20.47 15.82
CA ILE A 138 -4.67 19.84 14.59
C ILE A 138 -4.03 20.97 13.78
N LEU A 139 -2.71 21.09 13.90
CA LEU A 139 -1.92 21.91 12.98
C LEU A 139 -2.07 21.30 11.59
N GLY A 140 -2.82 22.00 10.72
CA GLY A 140 -3.07 21.67 9.33
C GLY A 140 -1.85 21.89 8.44
#